data_4226924e968c6215ccaa1fb773bbd959
#
_entry.id   4226924e968c6215ccaa1fb773bbd959
#
_cell.length_a   1.000
_cell.length_b   1.000
_cell.length_c   1.000
_cell.angle_alpha   90.00
_cell.angle_beta   90.00
_cell.angle_gamma   90.00
#
_symmetry.space_group_name_H-M   'P 1'
#
loop_
_entity.id
_entity.type
_entity.pdbx_description
1 polymer ?
#
loop_
_entity_poly.entity_id
_entity_poly.type
_entity_poly.pdbx_seq_one_letter_code
_entity_poly.pdbx_strand_id
1 'polypeptide(L)'
;MPDYSIETSLHEKGYKMVCGIDEAGRGPLCGPVFAAACILPDGLFIEGLNDSKKLTEKKREKLFDIICENAVAYCIASASVEEINELNILEADLLAMRRAIDGLSVKADFAIIDGNVARDFQIPAEAVVKGDAKSMSIAAASILAKVARDRICIDLDREYPQYGIAKHKGYGTKAHMDALREFGPSPIHRKKFIRFLDEL
;
A
#
# COMPACT_ATOMS: atom_id res chain seq x y z
N MET A 1 2.58 8.76 -17.86
CA MET A 1 1.35 8.71 -17.05
C MET A 1 0.79 7.31 -17.17
N PRO A 2 0.20 6.76 -16.13
CA PRO A 2 -0.46 5.46 -16.25
C PRO A 2 -1.59 5.52 -17.28
N ASP A 3 -1.86 4.38 -17.91
CA ASP A 3 -2.94 4.21 -18.88
C ASP A 3 -3.60 2.83 -18.70
N TYR A 4 -4.53 2.45 -19.57
CA TYR A 4 -5.24 1.17 -19.51
C TYR A 4 -4.67 0.10 -20.44
N SER A 5 -3.47 0.26 -20.98
CA SER A 5 -2.91 -0.68 -21.97
C SER A 5 -2.78 -2.11 -21.41
N ILE A 6 -2.41 -2.24 -20.13
CA ILE A 6 -2.29 -3.55 -19.46
C ILE A 6 -3.67 -4.17 -19.25
N GLU A 7 -4.60 -3.42 -18.68
CA GLU A 7 -5.98 -3.85 -18.43
C GLU A 7 -6.67 -4.25 -19.75
N THR A 8 -6.54 -3.41 -20.79
CA THR A 8 -7.09 -3.69 -22.14
C THR A 8 -6.54 -5.00 -22.71
N SER A 9 -5.23 -5.23 -22.63
CA SER A 9 -4.62 -6.48 -23.09
C SER A 9 -5.14 -7.71 -22.33
N LEU A 10 -5.45 -7.56 -21.03
CA LEU A 10 -6.04 -8.64 -20.23
C LEU A 10 -7.52 -8.86 -20.58
N HIS A 11 -8.28 -7.80 -20.87
CA HIS A 11 -9.66 -7.90 -21.34
C HIS A 11 -9.73 -8.61 -22.70
N GLU A 12 -8.79 -8.35 -23.61
CA GLU A 12 -8.67 -9.08 -24.89
C GLU A 12 -8.40 -10.58 -24.69
N LYS A 13 -7.71 -10.97 -23.62
CA LYS A 13 -7.49 -12.37 -23.22
C LYS A 13 -8.70 -13.02 -22.53
N GLY A 14 -9.78 -12.25 -22.30
CA GLY A 14 -11.04 -12.74 -21.75
C GLY A 14 -11.29 -12.45 -20.27
N TYR A 15 -10.34 -11.88 -19.53
CA TYR A 15 -10.55 -11.42 -18.16
C TYR A 15 -11.51 -10.21 -18.14
N LYS A 16 -12.36 -10.11 -17.11
CA LYS A 16 -13.40 -9.08 -17.04
C LYS A 16 -13.20 -8.12 -15.87
N MET A 17 -12.71 -8.62 -14.75
CA MET A 17 -12.55 -7.87 -13.50
C MET A 17 -11.07 -7.87 -13.09
N VAL A 18 -10.28 -7.06 -13.81
CA VAL A 18 -8.86 -6.89 -13.53
C VAL A 18 -8.69 -5.92 -12.36
N CYS A 19 -8.07 -6.36 -11.26
CA CYS A 19 -7.73 -5.47 -10.15
C CYS A 19 -6.25 -5.08 -10.18
N GLY A 20 -5.98 -3.79 -9.97
CA GLY A 20 -4.64 -3.28 -9.67
C GLY A 20 -4.37 -3.36 -8.16
N ILE A 21 -3.14 -3.67 -7.77
CA ILE A 21 -2.71 -3.81 -6.39
C ILE A 21 -1.40 -3.08 -6.17
N ASP A 22 -1.32 -2.35 -5.06
CA ASP A 22 -0.08 -1.74 -4.58
C ASP A 22 -0.05 -1.71 -3.06
N GLU A 23 1.15 -1.54 -2.49
CA GLU A 23 1.36 -1.48 -1.06
C GLU A 23 1.88 -0.13 -0.58
N ALA A 24 1.71 0.13 0.71
CA ALA A 24 2.35 1.23 1.41
C ALA A 24 2.89 0.80 2.77
N GLY A 25 4.15 1.14 3.04
CA GLY A 25 4.70 0.93 4.37
C GLY A 25 5.64 -0.25 4.54
N ARG A 26 6.30 -0.74 3.49
CA ARG A 26 7.33 -1.79 3.62
C ARG A 26 8.59 -1.32 4.36
N GLY A 27 9.07 -0.11 4.04
CA GLY A 27 10.34 0.43 4.57
C GLY A 27 10.35 1.06 5.97
N PRO A 28 9.23 1.53 6.55
CA PRO A 28 9.21 2.14 7.88
C PRO A 28 9.61 1.20 9.02
N LEU A 29 10.15 1.80 10.11
CA LEU A 29 10.56 1.10 11.33
C LEU A 29 9.37 0.69 12.22
N CYS A 30 8.20 1.30 12.02
CA CYS A 30 7.01 1.09 12.85
C CYS A 30 5.72 1.08 12.03
N GLY A 31 4.66 0.58 12.67
CA GLY A 31 3.32 0.49 12.14
C GLY A 31 3.10 -0.65 11.14
N PRO A 32 1.84 -0.92 10.79
CA PRO A 32 1.44 -1.97 9.84
C PRO A 32 1.92 -1.68 8.42
N VAL A 33 1.93 -2.71 7.57
CA VAL A 33 1.97 -2.59 6.12
C VAL A 33 0.54 -2.61 5.59
N PHE A 34 0.24 -1.75 4.63
CA PHE A 34 -1.06 -1.65 3.97
C PHE A 34 -0.95 -2.09 2.52
N ALA A 35 -1.99 -2.71 2.01
CA ALA A 35 -2.18 -2.94 0.59
C ALA A 35 -3.61 -2.54 0.19
N ALA A 36 -3.78 -2.15 -1.05
CA ALA A 36 -5.09 -1.92 -1.63
C ALA A 36 -5.24 -2.68 -2.95
N ALA A 37 -6.45 -3.16 -3.20
CA ALA A 37 -6.89 -3.68 -4.48
C ALA A 37 -7.97 -2.75 -5.04
N CYS A 38 -7.91 -2.43 -6.34
CA CYS A 38 -8.84 -1.53 -6.99
C CYS A 38 -9.20 -2.02 -8.38
N ILE A 39 -10.50 -2.11 -8.68
CA ILE A 39 -11.06 -2.34 -10.00
C ILE A 39 -11.67 -1.03 -10.47
N LEU A 40 -11.15 -0.46 -11.55
CA LEU A 40 -11.70 0.74 -12.15
C LEU A 40 -12.61 0.38 -13.33
N PRO A 41 -13.64 1.20 -13.63
CA PRO A 41 -14.40 1.08 -14.87
C PRO A 41 -13.50 1.29 -16.08
N ASP A 42 -13.76 0.55 -17.16
CA ASP A 42 -13.01 0.69 -18.42
C ASP A 42 -13.03 2.14 -18.92
N GLY A 43 -11.84 2.65 -19.22
CA GLY A 43 -11.67 3.99 -19.79
C GLY A 43 -11.95 5.15 -18.84
N LEU A 44 -12.16 4.89 -17.55
CA LEU A 44 -12.32 5.97 -16.56
C LEU A 44 -11.07 6.83 -16.51
N PHE A 45 -11.19 8.10 -16.84
CA PHE A 45 -10.10 9.06 -16.70
C PHE A 45 -10.21 9.79 -15.36
N ILE A 46 -9.20 9.63 -14.51
CA ILE A 46 -9.06 10.38 -13.26
C ILE A 46 -7.92 11.39 -13.44
N GLU A 47 -8.27 12.67 -13.53
CA GLU A 47 -7.30 13.74 -13.73
C GLU A 47 -6.27 13.79 -12.59
N GLY A 48 -4.98 13.76 -12.95
CA GLY A 48 -3.87 13.86 -12.01
C GLY A 48 -3.52 12.57 -11.29
N LEU A 49 -4.17 11.44 -11.61
CA LEU A 49 -3.78 10.13 -11.10
C LEU A 49 -2.36 9.80 -11.59
N ASN A 50 -1.48 9.48 -10.65
CA ASN A 50 -0.07 9.16 -10.90
C ASN A 50 0.49 8.44 -9.68
N ASP A 51 1.73 7.94 -9.78
CA ASP A 51 2.53 7.44 -8.65
C ASP A 51 2.34 8.32 -7.40
N SER A 52 1.86 7.72 -6.33
CA SER A 52 1.47 8.41 -5.09
C SER A 52 2.62 9.22 -4.47
N LYS A 53 3.87 8.79 -4.69
CA LYS A 53 5.08 9.43 -4.17
C LYS A 53 5.39 10.78 -4.87
N LYS A 54 4.85 11.00 -6.07
CA LYS A 54 5.00 12.25 -6.83
C LYS A 54 3.96 13.30 -6.48
N LEU A 55 2.95 12.93 -5.68
CA LEU A 55 1.82 13.78 -5.34
C LEU A 55 1.97 14.37 -3.94
N THR A 56 1.44 15.58 -3.74
CA THR A 56 1.30 16.16 -2.42
C THR A 56 0.21 15.42 -1.60
N GLU A 57 0.30 15.45 -0.28
CA GLU A 57 -0.69 14.83 0.61
C GLU A 57 -2.12 15.30 0.27
N LYS A 58 -2.32 16.61 0.10
CA LYS A 58 -3.63 17.20 -0.27
C LYS A 58 -4.17 16.65 -1.61
N LYS A 59 -3.30 16.43 -2.60
CA LYS A 59 -3.72 15.83 -3.88
C LYS A 59 -4.07 14.36 -3.72
N ARG A 60 -3.31 13.61 -2.91
CA ARG A 60 -3.63 12.20 -2.62
C ARG A 60 -4.98 12.05 -1.91
N GLU A 61 -5.27 12.87 -0.89
CA GLU A 61 -6.56 12.86 -0.19
C GLU A 61 -7.72 13.12 -1.17
N LYS A 62 -7.60 14.12 -2.04
CA LYS A 62 -8.63 14.39 -3.06
C LYS A 62 -8.82 13.22 -4.02
N LEU A 63 -7.73 12.62 -4.48
CA LEU A 63 -7.78 11.47 -5.39
C LEU A 63 -8.35 10.24 -4.70
N PHE A 64 -8.07 10.03 -3.41
CA PHE A 64 -8.64 8.97 -2.61
C PHE A 64 -10.17 9.00 -2.67
N ASP A 65 -10.78 10.15 -2.39
CA ASP A 65 -12.23 10.30 -2.44
C ASP A 65 -12.78 10.02 -3.85
N ILE A 66 -12.14 10.58 -4.89
CA ILE A 66 -12.55 10.36 -6.29
C ILE A 66 -12.47 8.87 -6.65
N ILE A 67 -11.42 8.15 -6.24
CA ILE A 67 -11.27 6.71 -6.51
C ILE A 67 -12.37 5.94 -5.79
N CYS A 68 -12.62 6.22 -4.50
CA CYS A 68 -13.67 5.56 -3.73
C CYS A 68 -15.07 5.73 -4.32
N GLU A 69 -15.36 6.90 -4.89
CA GLU A 69 -16.65 7.21 -5.50
C GLU A 69 -16.85 6.56 -6.88
N ASN A 70 -15.76 6.30 -7.62
CA ASN A 70 -15.84 5.90 -9.02
C ASN A 70 -15.37 4.47 -9.30
N ALA A 71 -14.67 3.81 -8.38
CA ALA A 71 -14.23 2.42 -8.56
C ALA A 71 -15.41 1.45 -8.62
N VAL A 72 -15.31 0.43 -9.48
CA VAL A 72 -16.25 -0.71 -9.50
C VAL A 72 -16.20 -1.43 -8.15
N ALA A 73 -15.00 -1.65 -7.64
CA ALA A 73 -14.76 -2.17 -6.30
C ALA A 73 -13.35 -1.76 -5.84
N TYR A 74 -13.20 -1.56 -4.55
CA TYR A 74 -11.90 -1.44 -3.92
C TYR A 74 -11.92 -2.05 -2.51
N CYS A 75 -10.76 -2.44 -2.04
CA CYS A 75 -10.56 -2.85 -0.65
C CYS A 75 -9.17 -2.46 -0.19
N ILE A 76 -9.10 -2.00 1.05
CA ILE A 76 -7.85 -1.66 1.72
C ILE A 76 -7.68 -2.63 2.89
N ALA A 77 -6.54 -3.29 2.95
CA ALA A 77 -6.23 -4.24 4.00
C ALA A 77 -4.82 -4.00 4.55
N SER A 78 -4.51 -4.62 5.66
CA SER A 78 -3.20 -4.48 6.30
C SER A 78 -2.72 -5.80 6.89
N ALA A 79 -1.41 -5.86 7.16
CA ALA A 79 -0.82 -6.81 8.07
C ALA A 79 -0.16 -6.07 9.23
N SER A 80 -0.39 -6.57 10.45
CA SER A 80 0.01 -5.93 11.69
C SER A 80 1.52 -5.98 11.93
N VAL A 81 1.99 -5.26 12.94
CA VAL A 81 3.40 -5.31 13.37
C VAL A 81 3.76 -6.71 13.87
N GLU A 82 2.85 -7.39 14.56
CA GLU A 82 3.02 -8.77 15.03
C GLU A 82 3.21 -9.71 13.85
N GLU A 83 2.34 -9.62 12.85
CA GLU A 83 2.43 -10.42 11.62
C GLU A 83 3.73 -10.14 10.85
N ILE A 84 4.17 -8.86 10.78
CA ILE A 84 5.47 -8.51 10.17
C ILE A 84 6.64 -9.14 10.94
N ASN A 85 6.58 -9.13 12.28
CA ASN A 85 7.61 -9.73 13.12
C ASN A 85 7.67 -11.26 12.98
N GLU A 86 6.53 -11.89 12.80
CA GLU A 86 6.39 -13.35 12.63
C GLU A 86 6.82 -13.79 11.23
N LEU A 87 6.18 -13.24 10.22
CA LEU A 87 6.28 -13.68 8.82
C LEU A 87 7.49 -13.10 8.07
N ASN A 88 8.00 -11.97 8.44
CA ASN A 88 8.81 -10.97 7.74
C ASN A 88 7.99 -10.03 6.85
N ILE A 89 8.63 -8.94 6.39
CA ILE A 89 7.93 -7.88 5.65
C ILE A 89 7.39 -8.32 4.29
N LEU A 90 8.08 -9.20 3.58
CA LEU A 90 7.64 -9.67 2.26
C LEU A 90 6.37 -10.52 2.39
N GLU A 91 6.35 -11.47 3.32
CA GLU A 91 5.18 -12.34 3.53
C GLU A 91 3.99 -11.57 4.11
N ALA A 92 4.24 -10.63 5.03
CA ALA A 92 3.21 -9.77 5.58
C ALA A 92 2.60 -8.84 4.51
N ASP A 93 3.41 -8.34 3.60
CA ASP A 93 2.97 -7.55 2.47
C ASP A 93 2.07 -8.36 1.52
N LEU A 94 2.52 -9.55 1.11
CA LEU A 94 1.70 -10.47 0.32
C LEU A 94 0.40 -10.87 1.05
N LEU A 95 0.44 -11.01 2.37
CA LEU A 95 -0.75 -11.27 3.18
C LEU A 95 -1.74 -10.09 3.11
N ALA A 96 -1.25 -8.86 3.23
CA ALA A 96 -2.09 -7.67 3.09
C ALA A 96 -2.70 -7.57 1.68
N MET A 97 -1.93 -7.88 0.63
CA MET A 97 -2.42 -7.91 -0.75
C MET A 97 -3.51 -8.97 -0.95
N ARG A 98 -3.33 -10.19 -0.44
CA ARG A 98 -4.37 -11.25 -0.48
C ARG A 98 -5.64 -10.80 0.21
N ARG A 99 -5.53 -10.23 1.42
CA ARG A 99 -6.69 -9.67 2.15
C ARG A 99 -7.41 -8.58 1.37
N ALA A 100 -6.67 -7.73 0.66
CA ALA A 100 -7.25 -6.69 -0.17
C ALA A 100 -8.03 -7.27 -1.37
N ILE A 101 -7.52 -8.32 -2.04
CA ILE A 101 -8.26 -9.01 -3.10
C ILE A 101 -9.52 -9.69 -2.54
N ASP A 102 -9.37 -10.44 -1.45
CA ASP A 102 -10.45 -11.22 -0.85
C ASP A 102 -11.59 -10.33 -0.32
N GLY A 103 -11.26 -9.10 0.07
CA GLY A 103 -12.20 -8.10 0.58
C GLY A 103 -12.91 -7.27 -0.50
N LEU A 104 -12.62 -7.48 -1.80
CA LEU A 104 -13.32 -6.79 -2.87
C LEU A 104 -14.80 -7.17 -2.90
N SER A 105 -15.69 -6.18 -2.99
CA SER A 105 -17.15 -6.38 -3.11
C SER A 105 -17.57 -7.00 -4.44
N VAL A 106 -16.76 -6.83 -5.48
CA VAL A 106 -16.86 -7.51 -6.78
C VAL A 106 -15.61 -8.37 -6.94
N LYS A 107 -15.78 -9.67 -7.20
CA LYS A 107 -14.63 -10.60 -7.32
C LYS A 107 -13.80 -10.29 -8.56
N ALA A 108 -12.51 -10.07 -8.35
CA ALA A 108 -11.54 -10.00 -9.44
C ALA A 108 -11.30 -11.39 -10.05
N ASP A 109 -11.04 -11.42 -11.35
CA ASP A 109 -10.65 -12.63 -12.11
C ASP A 109 -9.18 -12.61 -12.55
N PHE A 110 -8.51 -11.45 -12.41
CA PHE A 110 -7.08 -11.27 -12.62
C PHE A 110 -6.54 -10.15 -11.73
N ALA A 111 -5.30 -10.29 -11.26
CA ALA A 111 -4.62 -9.27 -10.47
C ALA A 111 -3.33 -8.79 -11.16
N ILE A 112 -3.13 -7.48 -11.25
CA ILE A 112 -1.87 -6.85 -11.63
C ILE A 112 -1.29 -6.14 -10.41
N ILE A 113 -0.03 -6.46 -10.05
CA ILE A 113 0.56 -6.10 -8.77
C ILE A 113 1.79 -5.23 -9.01
N ASP A 114 1.91 -4.09 -8.32
CA ASP A 114 3.15 -3.33 -8.39
C ASP A 114 4.32 -4.12 -7.80
N GLY A 115 5.46 -4.10 -8.51
CA GLY A 115 6.66 -4.77 -8.06
C GLY A 115 7.11 -5.94 -8.93
N ASN A 116 7.81 -6.90 -8.32
CA ASN A 116 8.44 -8.02 -9.00
C ASN A 116 8.03 -9.40 -8.45
N VAL A 117 7.06 -9.45 -7.54
CA VAL A 117 6.60 -10.69 -6.91
C VAL A 117 5.08 -10.76 -7.00
N ALA A 118 4.58 -11.83 -7.64
CA ALA A 118 3.16 -12.17 -7.70
C ALA A 118 3.04 -13.68 -7.47
N ARG A 119 2.83 -14.11 -6.24
CA ARG A 119 2.72 -15.53 -5.89
C ARG A 119 1.70 -15.78 -4.79
N ASP A 120 1.20 -17.00 -4.76
CA ASP A 120 0.29 -17.49 -3.71
C ASP A 120 -1.05 -16.72 -3.66
N PHE A 121 -1.52 -16.19 -4.80
CA PHE A 121 -2.87 -15.66 -4.97
C PHE A 121 -3.83 -16.74 -5.46
N GLN A 122 -5.12 -16.62 -5.10
CA GLN A 122 -6.16 -17.58 -5.52
C GLN A 122 -6.67 -17.34 -6.94
N ILE A 123 -6.31 -16.21 -7.54
CA ILE A 123 -6.61 -15.83 -8.92
C ILE A 123 -5.31 -15.68 -9.71
N PRO A 124 -5.34 -15.78 -11.05
CA PRO A 124 -4.17 -15.45 -11.87
C PRO A 124 -3.65 -14.06 -11.55
N ALA A 125 -2.33 -13.93 -11.40
CA ALA A 125 -1.70 -12.69 -11.03
C ALA A 125 -0.40 -12.46 -11.79
N GLU A 126 -0.08 -11.20 -12.10
CA GLU A 126 1.14 -10.78 -12.77
C GLU A 126 1.78 -9.60 -12.03
N ALA A 127 3.10 -9.67 -11.82
CA ALA A 127 3.88 -8.57 -11.27
C ALA A 127 4.27 -7.57 -12.38
N VAL A 128 4.02 -6.30 -12.14
CA VAL A 128 4.31 -5.20 -13.06
C VAL A 128 5.31 -4.26 -12.42
N VAL A 129 6.56 -4.32 -12.84
CA VAL A 129 7.61 -3.43 -12.33
C VAL A 129 7.27 -1.97 -12.65
N LYS A 130 7.20 -1.11 -11.62
CA LYS A 130 6.72 0.27 -11.67
C LYS A 130 5.30 0.35 -12.24
N GLY A 131 4.44 -0.53 -11.78
CA GLY A 131 3.05 -0.64 -12.22
C GLY A 131 2.24 0.62 -11.93
N ASP A 132 2.51 1.27 -10.80
CA ASP A 132 1.93 2.56 -10.39
C ASP A 132 2.14 3.71 -11.40
N ALA A 133 3.17 3.61 -12.24
CA ALA A 133 3.44 4.54 -13.33
C ALA A 133 2.90 4.07 -14.70
N LYS A 134 2.37 2.83 -14.79
CA LYS A 134 1.97 2.20 -16.05
C LYS A 134 0.48 1.91 -16.13
N SER A 135 -0.13 1.39 -15.06
CA SER A 135 -1.52 0.96 -14.98
C SER A 135 -2.35 1.93 -14.14
N MET A 136 -3.53 2.29 -14.64
CA MET A 136 -4.49 3.14 -13.92
C MET A 136 -4.99 2.45 -12.65
N SER A 137 -5.26 1.15 -12.69
CA SER A 137 -5.78 0.40 -11.54
C SER A 137 -4.72 0.26 -10.44
N ILE A 138 -3.44 0.05 -10.81
CA ILE A 138 -2.33 0.01 -9.83
C ILE A 138 -2.09 1.41 -9.25
N ALA A 139 -2.12 2.47 -10.07
CA ALA A 139 -1.97 3.84 -9.59
C ALA A 139 -3.08 4.23 -8.60
N ALA A 140 -4.32 3.80 -8.85
CA ALA A 140 -5.43 3.98 -7.92
C ALA A 140 -5.19 3.24 -6.60
N ALA A 141 -4.78 1.98 -6.65
CA ALA A 141 -4.42 1.18 -5.48
C ALA A 141 -3.29 1.83 -4.66
N SER A 142 -2.27 2.37 -5.32
CA SER A 142 -1.16 3.11 -4.70
C SER A 142 -1.65 4.29 -3.86
N ILE A 143 -2.59 5.10 -4.38
CA ILE A 143 -3.21 6.20 -3.65
C ILE A 143 -3.98 5.67 -2.43
N LEU A 144 -4.82 4.65 -2.61
CA LEU A 144 -5.64 4.07 -1.55
C LEU A 144 -4.78 3.55 -0.39
N ALA A 145 -3.78 2.73 -0.70
CA ALA A 145 -2.88 2.17 0.31
C ALA A 145 -2.09 3.27 1.03
N LYS A 146 -1.57 4.25 0.27
CA LYS A 146 -0.76 5.34 0.83
C LYS A 146 -1.55 6.24 1.76
N VAL A 147 -2.75 6.67 1.36
CA VAL A 147 -3.60 7.53 2.20
C VAL A 147 -4.04 6.81 3.47
N ALA A 148 -4.50 5.57 3.36
CA ALA A 148 -4.90 4.78 4.52
C ALA A 148 -3.75 4.63 5.53
N ARG A 149 -2.55 4.33 5.04
CA ARG A 149 -1.38 4.21 5.91
C ARG A 149 -0.96 5.54 6.53
N ASP A 150 -1.02 6.64 5.79
CA ASP A 150 -0.64 7.96 6.31
C ASP A 150 -1.61 8.41 7.42
N ARG A 151 -2.92 8.09 7.30
CA ARG A 151 -3.93 8.34 8.34
C ARG A 151 -3.63 7.55 9.63
N ILE A 152 -3.29 6.27 9.53
CA ILE A 152 -2.88 5.47 10.69
C ILE A 152 -1.60 6.03 11.36
N CYS A 153 -0.67 6.59 10.58
CA CYS A 153 0.50 7.25 11.17
C CYS A 153 0.15 8.47 12.02
N ILE A 154 -0.93 9.18 11.71
CA ILE A 154 -1.45 10.30 12.52
C ILE A 154 -2.02 9.77 13.84
N ASP A 155 -2.76 8.66 13.79
CA ASP A 155 -3.34 8.06 15.00
C ASP A 155 -2.24 7.47 15.90
N LEU A 156 -1.25 6.79 15.33
CA LEU A 156 -0.07 6.31 16.07
C LEU A 156 0.74 7.45 16.70
N ASP A 157 0.83 8.61 16.04
CA ASP A 157 1.51 9.79 16.60
C ASP A 157 0.78 10.36 17.80
N ARG A 158 -0.55 10.31 17.83
CA ARG A 158 -1.36 10.73 18.99
C ARG A 158 -1.17 9.80 20.19
N GLU A 159 -1.03 8.49 19.94
CA GLU A 159 -0.83 7.48 20.97
C GLU A 159 0.63 7.46 21.48
N TYR A 160 1.59 7.71 20.57
CA TYR A 160 3.04 7.67 20.85
C TYR A 160 3.74 8.98 20.41
N PRO A 161 3.37 10.13 20.97
CA PRO A 161 3.82 11.44 20.48
C PRO A 161 5.33 11.67 20.55
N GLN A 162 6.03 10.94 21.44
CA GLN A 162 7.48 11.04 21.61
C GLN A 162 8.29 10.67 20.38
N TYR A 163 7.71 9.92 19.41
CA TYR A 163 8.44 9.49 18.22
C TYR A 163 8.24 10.40 17.01
N GLY A 164 7.19 11.26 16.98
CA GLY A 164 6.92 12.20 15.89
C GLY A 164 6.53 11.52 14.56
N ILE A 165 5.77 10.42 14.63
CA ILE A 165 5.44 9.53 13.51
C ILE A 165 4.63 10.24 12.43
N ALA A 166 3.75 11.17 12.79
CA ALA A 166 2.95 11.92 11.81
C ALA A 166 3.82 12.65 10.79
N LYS A 167 5.02 13.11 11.19
CA LYS A 167 5.92 13.86 10.30
C LYS A 167 6.65 12.96 9.30
N HIS A 168 7.25 11.88 9.77
CA HIS A 168 8.10 11.00 8.96
C HIS A 168 7.45 9.67 8.60
N LYS A 169 6.18 9.48 8.94
CA LYS A 169 5.37 8.29 8.60
C LYS A 169 6.04 6.95 9.00
N GLY A 170 6.82 6.99 10.11
CA GLY A 170 7.53 5.83 10.65
C GLY A 170 8.86 5.49 9.97
N TYR A 171 9.30 6.23 8.96
CA TYR A 171 10.59 5.99 8.33
C TYR A 171 11.77 6.29 9.27
N GLY A 172 12.90 5.61 9.04
CA GLY A 172 14.14 5.72 9.83
C GLY A 172 14.90 7.04 9.61
N THR A 173 14.23 8.17 9.81
CA THR A 173 14.87 9.48 9.82
C THR A 173 15.74 9.64 11.07
N LYS A 174 16.68 10.61 11.02
CA LYS A 174 17.50 10.92 12.20
C LYS A 174 16.63 11.17 13.43
N ALA A 175 15.56 11.95 13.31
CA ALA A 175 14.65 12.25 14.40
C ALA A 175 13.99 11.00 15.00
N HIS A 176 13.54 10.05 14.16
CA HIS A 176 12.94 8.80 14.63
C HIS A 176 13.97 7.90 15.32
N MET A 177 15.18 7.79 14.76
CA MET A 177 16.26 7.01 15.38
C MET A 177 16.75 7.62 16.70
N ASP A 178 16.82 8.94 16.81
CA ASP A 178 17.18 9.62 18.05
C ASP A 178 16.10 9.41 19.11
N ALA A 179 14.81 9.52 18.77
CA ALA A 179 13.70 9.21 19.67
C ALA A 179 13.72 7.75 20.16
N LEU A 180 14.05 6.80 19.26
CA LEU A 180 14.21 5.39 19.65
C LEU A 180 15.37 5.17 20.62
N ARG A 181 16.47 5.91 20.50
CA ARG A 181 17.59 5.84 21.46
C ARG A 181 17.24 6.44 22.83
N GLU A 182 16.43 7.50 22.82
CA GLU A 182 16.03 8.22 24.03
C GLU A 182 14.92 7.50 24.80
N PHE A 183 13.85 7.09 24.12
CA PHE A 183 12.63 6.53 24.73
C PHE A 183 12.53 5.00 24.64
N GLY A 184 13.45 4.35 23.92
CA GLY A 184 13.36 2.93 23.63
C GLY A 184 12.28 2.61 22.57
N PRO A 185 12.14 1.35 22.18
CA PRO A 185 11.08 0.91 21.29
C PRO A 185 9.75 0.73 22.02
N SER A 186 8.63 0.90 21.31
CA SER A 186 7.28 0.62 21.77
C SER A 186 6.66 -0.53 20.95
N PRO A 187 5.47 -1.05 21.32
CA PRO A 187 4.83 -2.18 20.61
C PRO A 187 4.63 -1.97 19.12
N ILE A 188 4.52 -0.70 18.68
CA ILE A 188 4.34 -0.39 17.25
C ILE A 188 5.61 -0.55 16.41
N HIS A 189 6.78 -0.81 17.01
CA HIS A 189 8.05 -0.92 16.30
C HIS A 189 8.31 -2.35 15.83
N ARG A 190 8.84 -2.47 14.61
CA ARG A 190 9.15 -3.75 13.96
C ARG A 190 10.52 -4.24 14.45
N LYS A 191 10.54 -5.29 15.25
CA LYS A 191 11.75 -5.80 15.92
C LYS A 191 12.95 -5.99 14.99
N LYS A 192 12.72 -6.56 13.79
CA LYS A 192 13.79 -6.81 12.82
C LYS A 192 14.33 -5.54 12.15
N PHE A 193 13.58 -4.41 12.20
CA PHE A 193 13.95 -3.15 11.56
C PHE A 193 14.72 -2.19 12.48
N ILE A 194 14.68 -2.45 13.80
CA ILE A 194 15.30 -1.61 14.83
C ILE A 194 16.49 -2.28 15.52
N ARG A 195 17.08 -3.32 14.92
CA ARG A 195 18.23 -4.07 15.47
C ARG A 195 19.47 -3.21 15.74
N PHE A 196 19.59 -2.05 15.09
CA PHE A 196 20.66 -1.08 15.38
C PHE A 196 20.65 -0.58 16.85
N LEU A 197 19.55 -0.80 17.60
CA LEU A 197 19.48 -0.51 19.03
C LEU A 197 20.21 -1.58 19.87
N ASP A 198 20.37 -2.80 19.34
CA ASP A 198 21.06 -3.90 20.04
C ASP A 198 22.59 -3.70 20.02
N GLU A 199 23.10 -2.76 19.22
CA GLU A 199 24.51 -2.44 19.04
C GLU A 199 24.96 -1.25 19.92
N LEU A 200 24.08 -0.72 20.76
CA LEU A 200 24.31 0.39 21.70
C LEU A 200 24.48 -0.10 23.12
#